data_053c58738a660fb68d1bdbf494339db3
#
_entry.id   053c58738a660fb68d1bdbf494339db3
#
_cell.length_a   1.000
_cell.length_b   1.000
_cell.length_c   1.000
_cell.angle_alpha   90.00
_cell.angle_beta   90.00
_cell.angle_gamma   90.00
#
_symmetry.space_group_name_H-M   'P 1'
#
loop_
_entity.id
_entity.type
_entity.pdbx_description
1 polymer ?
#
loop_
_entity_poly.entity_id
_entity_poly.type
_entity_poly.pdbx_seq_one_letter_code
_entity_poly.pdbx_strand_id
1 'polypeptide(L)'
;RMEYNNHIRSPVSKAAKSEMEEDALMEIRPAVYEDIPALLPLYRCLFCESAQLQPYNFRCADQAEDFLKQAIDGPDSTILAAVRDGEIAGFAVLFEQQTPPYNCLVPHRYAYLMDLIVQPALREIGIGSGLLDAAKDWARERKLDHLELNVLAENKTATHLYERNGFEPSLCRMQYRF
;
A
#
# COMPACT_ATOMS: atom_id res chain seq x y z
N ARG A 1 -12.59 36.75 -51.38
CA ARG A 1 -11.71 36.72 -50.21
C ARG A 1 -12.55 36.16 -49.04
N MET A 2 -12.33 34.91 -48.72
CA MET A 2 -12.89 34.24 -47.52
C MET A 2 -11.85 34.29 -46.41
N GLU A 3 -12.22 34.87 -45.28
CA GLU A 3 -11.39 34.85 -44.07
C GLU A 3 -11.71 33.60 -43.27
N TYR A 4 -10.69 32.76 -43.03
CA TYR A 4 -10.76 31.62 -42.14
C TYR A 4 -10.55 32.09 -40.71
N ASN A 5 -11.56 31.94 -39.87
CA ASN A 5 -11.52 32.24 -38.45
C ASN A 5 -10.95 31.04 -37.72
N ASN A 6 -9.70 31.16 -37.28
CA ASN A 6 -8.96 30.12 -36.57
C ASN A 6 -9.26 30.24 -35.07
N HIS A 7 -10.19 29.43 -34.54
CA HIS A 7 -10.46 29.35 -33.11
C HIS A 7 -9.33 28.60 -32.43
N ILE A 8 -8.37 29.31 -31.87
CA ILE A 8 -7.32 28.80 -31.00
C ILE A 8 -7.99 28.36 -29.69
N ARG A 9 -8.02 27.04 -29.43
CA ARG A 9 -8.36 26.50 -28.12
C ARG A 9 -7.21 26.85 -27.16
N SER A 10 -7.50 27.69 -26.16
CA SER A 10 -6.59 28.00 -25.09
C SER A 10 -6.22 26.74 -24.31
N PRO A 11 -4.95 26.54 -23.94
CA PRO A 11 -4.57 25.41 -23.07
C PRO A 11 -5.16 25.62 -21.68
N VAL A 12 -5.90 24.62 -21.21
CA VAL A 12 -6.40 24.59 -19.82
C VAL A 12 -5.18 24.70 -18.91
N SER A 13 -5.18 25.70 -18.03
CA SER A 13 -4.09 26.00 -17.09
C SER A 13 -3.76 24.78 -16.24
N LYS A 14 -2.46 24.56 -15.99
CA LYS A 14 -1.94 23.51 -15.11
C LYS A 14 -2.53 23.60 -13.68
N ALA A 15 -2.92 24.82 -13.26
CA ALA A 15 -3.61 25.08 -12.01
C ALA A 15 -5.05 24.52 -12.00
N ALA A 16 -5.80 24.68 -13.10
CA ALA A 16 -7.16 24.14 -13.20
C ALA A 16 -7.20 22.60 -13.23
N LYS A 17 -6.13 21.94 -13.73
CA LYS A 17 -5.99 20.48 -13.60
C LYS A 17 -5.69 20.07 -12.16
N SER A 18 -4.85 20.80 -11.43
CA SER A 18 -4.52 20.57 -10.03
C SER A 18 -5.76 20.71 -9.13
N GLU A 19 -6.58 21.73 -9.34
CA GLU A 19 -7.82 21.98 -8.58
C GLU A 19 -8.92 20.92 -8.87
N MET A 20 -8.98 20.36 -10.08
CA MET A 20 -9.90 19.26 -10.40
C MET A 20 -9.44 17.89 -9.87
N GLU A 21 -8.14 17.72 -9.56
CA GLU A 21 -7.59 16.48 -8.95
C GLU A 21 -7.69 16.49 -7.42
N GLU A 22 -7.83 17.66 -6.78
CA GLU A 22 -7.94 17.80 -5.32
C GLU A 22 -9.32 17.42 -4.75
N ASP A 23 -10.37 17.35 -5.59
CA ASP A 23 -11.76 17.13 -5.14
C ASP A 23 -12.23 15.67 -5.33
N ALA A 24 -11.35 14.74 -5.70
CA ALA A 24 -11.66 13.32 -5.74
C ALA A 24 -11.81 12.78 -4.31
N LEU A 25 -13.02 12.36 -3.95
CA LEU A 25 -13.33 11.83 -2.62
C LEU A 25 -12.49 10.58 -2.36
N MET A 26 -11.49 10.69 -1.48
CA MET A 26 -10.67 9.58 -1.04
C MET A 26 -11.06 9.16 0.36
N GLU A 27 -11.39 7.88 0.52
CA GLU A 27 -11.72 7.25 1.78
C GLU A 27 -10.75 6.09 2.05
N ILE A 28 -10.31 5.92 3.31
CA ILE A 28 -9.63 4.70 3.74
C ILE A 28 -10.48 4.02 4.79
N ARG A 29 -10.87 2.79 4.53
CA ARG A 29 -11.74 1.99 5.38
C ARG A 29 -11.30 0.53 5.43
N PRO A 30 -11.73 -0.24 6.42
CA PRO A 30 -11.59 -1.70 6.37
C PRO A 30 -12.26 -2.26 5.10
N ALA A 31 -11.58 -3.20 4.46
CA ALA A 31 -12.11 -3.91 3.31
C ALA A 31 -13.22 -4.87 3.73
N VAL A 32 -14.16 -5.09 2.84
CA VAL A 32 -15.26 -6.05 2.95
C VAL A 32 -15.15 -7.11 1.85
N TYR A 33 -15.94 -8.17 1.91
CA TYR A 33 -15.87 -9.25 0.91
C TYR A 33 -16.15 -8.79 -0.52
N GLU A 34 -16.99 -7.78 -0.68
CA GLU A 34 -17.32 -7.17 -1.97
C GLU A 34 -16.11 -6.49 -2.63
N ASP A 35 -15.08 -6.14 -1.86
CA ASP A 35 -13.84 -5.54 -2.38
C ASP A 35 -12.89 -6.61 -2.97
N ILE A 36 -13.00 -7.88 -2.59
CA ILE A 36 -12.07 -8.94 -2.97
C ILE A 36 -11.82 -9.00 -4.49
N PRO A 37 -12.83 -8.94 -5.36
CA PRO A 37 -12.60 -8.95 -6.82
C PRO A 37 -11.71 -7.81 -7.32
N ALA A 38 -11.70 -6.65 -6.64
CA ALA A 38 -10.86 -5.50 -6.97
C ALA A 38 -9.46 -5.59 -6.32
N LEU A 39 -9.32 -6.26 -5.17
CA LEU A 39 -8.05 -6.48 -4.49
C LEU A 39 -7.16 -7.49 -5.22
N LEU A 40 -7.72 -8.56 -5.79
CA LEU A 40 -6.97 -9.63 -6.45
C LEU A 40 -6.07 -9.14 -7.60
N PRO A 41 -6.53 -8.30 -8.55
CA PRO A 41 -5.65 -7.76 -9.59
C PRO A 41 -4.49 -6.92 -9.03
N LEU A 42 -4.72 -6.18 -7.93
CA LEU A 42 -3.68 -5.40 -7.26
C LEU A 42 -2.64 -6.31 -6.60
N TYR A 43 -3.07 -7.43 -6.00
CA TYR A 43 -2.15 -8.44 -5.48
C TYR A 43 -1.27 -9.05 -6.59
N ARG A 44 -1.87 -9.37 -7.73
CA ARG A 44 -1.10 -9.84 -8.89
C ARG A 44 -0.06 -8.79 -9.32
N CYS A 45 -0.43 -7.52 -9.35
CA CYS A 45 0.49 -6.41 -9.64
C CYS A 45 1.66 -6.39 -8.62
N LEU A 46 1.38 -6.46 -7.32
CA LEU A 46 2.37 -6.49 -6.25
C LEU A 46 3.36 -7.64 -6.40
N PHE A 47 2.87 -8.86 -6.66
CA PHE A 47 3.72 -10.03 -6.82
C PHE A 47 4.57 -9.95 -8.09
N CYS A 48 4.02 -9.42 -9.19
CA CYS A 48 4.78 -9.25 -10.42
C CYS A 48 5.86 -8.17 -10.27
N GLU A 49 5.59 -7.05 -9.58
CA GLU A 49 6.60 -6.04 -9.26
C GLU A 49 7.71 -6.60 -8.36
N SER A 50 7.34 -7.39 -7.35
CA SER A 50 8.31 -8.08 -6.47
C SER A 50 9.19 -9.05 -7.27
N ALA A 51 8.61 -9.78 -8.22
CA ALA A 51 9.34 -10.69 -9.11
C ALA A 51 10.29 -9.95 -10.07
N GLN A 52 9.94 -8.75 -10.51
CA GLN A 52 10.83 -7.91 -11.30
C GLN A 52 12.04 -7.42 -10.49
N LEU A 53 11.82 -7.04 -9.22
CA LEU A 53 12.87 -6.57 -8.33
C LEU A 53 13.81 -7.71 -7.87
N GLN A 54 13.25 -8.85 -7.52
CA GLN A 54 14.00 -10.02 -7.01
C GLN A 54 13.54 -11.33 -7.66
N PRO A 55 13.85 -11.57 -8.94
CA PRO A 55 13.34 -12.75 -9.68
C PRO A 55 13.85 -14.09 -9.15
N TYR A 56 14.88 -14.10 -8.35
CA TYR A 56 15.36 -15.28 -7.66
C TYR A 56 14.46 -15.69 -6.48
N ASN A 57 13.86 -14.72 -5.80
CA ASN A 57 13.07 -14.96 -4.60
C ASN A 57 11.56 -14.97 -4.85
N PHE A 58 11.09 -14.26 -5.87
CA PHE A 58 9.67 -14.04 -6.15
C PHE A 58 9.32 -14.45 -7.57
N ARG A 59 8.07 -14.79 -7.76
CA ARG A 59 7.45 -15.03 -9.07
C ARG A 59 6.12 -14.27 -9.14
N CYS A 60 5.73 -13.88 -10.34
CA CYS A 60 4.39 -13.36 -10.60
C CYS A 60 3.36 -14.47 -10.36
N ALA A 61 2.36 -14.22 -9.52
CA ALA A 61 1.35 -15.19 -9.10
C ALA A 61 0.04 -14.45 -8.76
N ASP A 62 -1.02 -15.22 -8.59
CA ASP A 62 -2.30 -14.73 -8.06
C ASP A 62 -2.37 -14.99 -6.55
N GLN A 63 -3.06 -14.13 -5.80
CA GLN A 63 -3.36 -14.35 -4.39
C GLN A 63 -4.61 -15.23 -4.26
N ALA A 64 -4.64 -16.09 -3.25
CA ALA A 64 -5.80 -16.89 -2.93
C ALA A 64 -6.90 -16.03 -2.26
N GLU A 65 -8.16 -16.16 -2.69
CA GLU A 65 -9.29 -15.46 -2.05
C GLU A 65 -9.42 -15.80 -0.58
N ASP A 66 -9.16 -17.06 -0.20
CA ASP A 66 -9.28 -17.51 1.19
C ASP A 66 -8.32 -16.78 2.13
N PHE A 67 -7.14 -16.36 1.63
CA PHE A 67 -6.24 -15.50 2.39
C PHE A 67 -6.88 -14.14 2.68
N LEU A 68 -7.52 -13.52 1.67
CA LEU A 68 -8.18 -12.23 1.83
C LEU A 68 -9.36 -12.33 2.80
N LYS A 69 -10.17 -13.39 2.69
CA LYS A 69 -11.29 -13.65 3.62
C LYS A 69 -10.79 -13.81 5.05
N GLN A 70 -9.73 -14.60 5.26
CA GLN A 70 -9.11 -14.77 6.58
C GLN A 70 -8.56 -13.46 7.14
N ALA A 71 -7.95 -12.62 6.30
CA ALA A 71 -7.43 -11.33 6.73
C ALA A 71 -8.53 -10.30 7.05
N ILE A 72 -9.69 -10.40 6.39
CA ILE A 72 -10.87 -9.58 6.68
C ILE A 72 -11.55 -10.04 7.97
N ASP A 73 -11.74 -11.34 8.16
CA ASP A 73 -12.47 -11.91 9.32
C ASP A 73 -11.62 -12.03 10.58
N GLY A 74 -10.29 -12.02 10.43
CA GLY A 74 -9.38 -12.27 11.54
C GLY A 74 -9.49 -11.22 12.64
N PRO A 75 -9.57 -11.62 13.93
CA PRO A 75 -9.63 -10.68 15.05
C PRO A 75 -8.35 -9.84 15.18
N ASP A 76 -7.23 -10.39 14.72
CA ASP A 76 -5.89 -9.81 14.83
C ASP A 76 -5.34 -9.35 13.48
N SER A 77 -6.22 -9.14 12.50
CA SER A 77 -5.85 -8.70 11.15
C SER A 77 -6.85 -7.70 10.58
N THR A 78 -6.43 -7.01 9.53
CA THR A 78 -7.31 -6.17 8.72
C THR A 78 -6.71 -5.94 7.34
N ILE A 79 -7.57 -5.65 6.38
CA ILE A 79 -7.20 -5.07 5.09
C ILE A 79 -7.77 -3.65 5.08
N LEU A 80 -6.92 -2.64 4.98
CA LEU A 80 -7.33 -1.26 4.78
C LEU A 80 -7.40 -1.00 3.28
N ALA A 81 -8.56 -0.65 2.77
CA ALA A 81 -8.79 -0.31 1.39
C ALA A 81 -8.83 1.22 1.21
N ALA A 82 -8.00 1.74 0.31
CA ALA A 82 -8.11 3.12 -0.16
C ALA A 82 -9.08 3.15 -1.33
N VAL A 83 -10.20 3.85 -1.15
CA VAL A 83 -11.26 4.01 -2.15
C VAL A 83 -11.20 5.43 -2.69
N ARG A 84 -11.15 5.56 -4.01
CA ARG A 84 -11.21 6.85 -4.70
C ARG A 84 -12.29 6.78 -5.77
N ASP A 85 -13.22 7.73 -5.73
CA ASP A 85 -14.35 7.79 -6.68
C ASP A 85 -15.16 6.48 -6.76
N GLY A 86 -15.26 5.76 -5.63
CA GLY A 86 -15.97 4.49 -5.52
C GLY A 86 -15.18 3.26 -5.97
N GLU A 87 -13.94 3.40 -6.42
CA GLU A 87 -13.07 2.30 -6.86
C GLU A 87 -11.88 2.09 -5.91
N ILE A 88 -11.41 0.85 -5.78
CA ILE A 88 -10.23 0.51 -4.97
C ILE A 88 -8.98 1.05 -5.67
N ALA A 89 -8.34 2.04 -5.06
CA ALA A 89 -7.11 2.68 -5.53
C ALA A 89 -5.84 2.03 -4.97
N GLY A 90 -5.96 1.30 -3.86
CA GLY A 90 -4.86 0.61 -3.19
C GLY A 90 -5.31 -0.06 -1.92
N PHE A 91 -4.42 -0.80 -1.28
CA PHE A 91 -4.71 -1.43 0.01
C PHE A 91 -3.45 -1.62 0.85
N ALA A 92 -3.65 -1.86 2.15
CA ALA A 92 -2.64 -2.32 3.09
C ALA A 92 -3.18 -3.50 3.90
N VAL A 93 -2.36 -4.53 4.12
CA VAL A 93 -2.72 -5.71 4.94
C VAL A 93 -1.91 -5.69 6.21
N LEU A 94 -2.59 -5.80 7.34
CA LEU A 94 -2.04 -5.72 8.68
C LEU A 94 -2.37 -6.96 9.50
N PHE A 95 -1.40 -7.40 10.27
CA PHE A 95 -1.54 -8.45 11.28
C PHE A 95 -0.98 -7.97 12.61
N GLU A 96 -1.68 -8.27 13.70
CA GLU A 96 -1.09 -8.19 15.03
C GLU A 96 -0.18 -9.37 15.25
N GLN A 97 1.02 -9.11 15.76
CA GLN A 97 2.02 -10.12 16.06
C GLN A 97 2.64 -9.91 17.44
N GLN A 98 3.36 -10.91 17.91
CA GLN A 98 4.09 -10.87 19.17
C GLN A 98 5.54 -11.26 18.93
N THR A 99 6.45 -10.62 19.65
CA THR A 99 7.85 -11.02 19.69
C THR A 99 7.98 -12.49 20.04
N PRO A 100 8.77 -13.29 19.30
CA PRO A 100 9.02 -14.68 19.65
C PRO A 100 9.59 -14.82 21.08
N PRO A 101 9.25 -15.89 21.83
CA PRO A 101 9.61 -16.04 23.24
C PRO A 101 11.08 -16.48 23.43
N TYR A 102 12.02 -15.73 22.87
CA TYR A 102 13.45 -15.94 23.14
C TYR A 102 13.92 -15.06 24.29
N ASN A 103 14.72 -15.61 25.19
CA ASN A 103 15.19 -14.92 26.41
C ASN A 103 15.94 -13.61 26.16
N CYS A 104 16.49 -13.42 24.98
CA CYS A 104 17.24 -12.20 24.60
C CYS A 104 16.37 -11.12 23.94
N LEU A 105 15.09 -11.39 23.68
CA LEU A 105 14.18 -10.44 23.04
C LEU A 105 13.29 -9.78 24.10
N VAL A 106 13.05 -8.49 23.91
CA VAL A 106 12.05 -7.76 24.70
C VAL A 106 10.65 -8.12 24.17
N PRO A 107 9.72 -8.56 25.03
CA PRO A 107 8.36 -8.86 24.60
C PRO A 107 7.62 -7.60 24.13
N HIS A 108 7.09 -7.66 22.91
CA HIS A 108 6.25 -6.64 22.32
C HIS A 108 5.03 -7.28 21.65
N ARG A 109 3.92 -6.54 21.61
CA ARG A 109 2.82 -6.74 20.67
C ARG A 109 2.91 -5.66 19.62
N TYR A 110 2.93 -6.03 18.34
CA TYR A 110 3.17 -5.06 17.27
C TYR A 110 2.27 -5.32 16.06
N ALA A 111 2.05 -4.27 15.27
CA ALA A 111 1.43 -4.40 13.97
C ALA A 111 2.49 -4.75 12.92
N TYR A 112 2.22 -5.78 12.13
CA TYR A 112 3.03 -6.12 10.97
C TYR A 112 2.29 -5.74 9.70
N LEU A 113 2.81 -4.74 8.98
CA LEU A 113 2.35 -4.37 7.65
C LEU A 113 2.93 -5.38 6.65
N MET A 114 2.10 -6.35 6.28
CA MET A 114 2.49 -7.45 5.40
C MET A 114 2.64 -6.99 3.95
N ASP A 115 1.62 -6.32 3.44
CA ASP A 115 1.53 -5.86 2.06
C ASP A 115 0.98 -4.45 1.99
N LEU A 116 1.51 -3.65 1.05
CA LEU A 116 0.98 -2.34 0.68
C LEU A 116 1.15 -2.15 -0.82
N ILE A 117 0.07 -1.83 -1.51
CA ILE A 117 0.09 -1.48 -2.92
C ILE A 117 -0.88 -0.34 -3.22
N VAL A 118 -0.45 0.53 -4.13
CA VAL A 118 -1.29 1.54 -4.78
C VAL A 118 -1.28 1.26 -6.27
N GLN A 119 -2.44 1.39 -6.92
CA GLN A 119 -2.54 1.29 -8.38
C GLN A 119 -1.46 2.13 -9.05
N PRO A 120 -0.68 1.59 -10.01
CA PRO A 120 0.44 2.31 -10.62
C PRO A 120 0.09 3.71 -11.15
N ALA A 121 -1.11 3.86 -11.75
CA ALA A 121 -1.59 5.13 -12.30
C ALA A 121 -1.97 6.17 -11.23
N LEU A 122 -2.13 5.75 -9.96
CA LEU A 122 -2.57 6.60 -8.84
C LEU A 122 -1.46 6.77 -7.78
N ARG A 123 -0.21 6.46 -8.12
CA ARG A 123 0.94 6.69 -7.24
C ARG A 123 1.31 8.17 -7.18
N GLU A 124 2.06 8.55 -6.15
CA GLU A 124 2.60 9.92 -5.93
C GLU A 124 1.56 11.00 -5.61
N ILE A 125 0.28 10.63 -5.42
CA ILE A 125 -0.80 11.55 -5.01
C ILE A 125 -1.20 11.40 -3.53
N GLY A 126 -0.38 10.73 -2.70
CA GLY A 126 -0.57 10.66 -1.25
C GLY A 126 -1.28 9.40 -0.74
N ILE A 127 -1.86 8.53 -1.59
CA ILE A 127 -2.62 7.33 -1.17
C ILE A 127 -1.79 6.40 -0.28
N GLY A 128 -0.53 6.15 -0.66
CA GLY A 128 0.36 5.29 0.14
C GLY A 128 0.64 5.85 1.53
N SER A 129 0.82 7.16 1.68
CA SER A 129 0.97 7.82 2.98
C SER A 129 -0.32 7.74 3.80
N GLY A 130 -1.47 7.96 3.18
CA GLY A 130 -2.77 7.80 3.84
C GLY A 130 -2.98 6.38 4.37
N LEU A 131 -2.65 5.34 3.59
CA LEU A 131 -2.71 3.94 4.04
C LEU A 131 -1.76 3.68 5.22
N LEU A 132 -0.56 4.27 5.23
CA LEU A 132 0.37 4.16 6.36
C LEU A 132 -0.13 4.88 7.61
N ASP A 133 -0.78 6.03 7.46
CA ASP A 133 -1.37 6.74 8.61
C ASP A 133 -2.54 5.96 9.19
N ALA A 134 -3.43 5.41 8.36
CA ALA A 134 -4.49 4.51 8.81
C ALA A 134 -3.95 3.24 9.48
N ALA A 135 -2.84 2.67 8.98
CA ALA A 135 -2.16 1.54 9.60
C ALA A 135 -1.60 1.87 11.01
N LYS A 136 -1.02 3.07 11.17
CA LYS A 136 -0.54 3.56 12.48
C LYS A 136 -1.72 3.77 13.45
N ASP A 137 -2.84 4.28 12.96
CA ASP A 137 -4.04 4.48 13.78
C ASP A 137 -4.64 3.15 14.22
N TRP A 138 -4.75 2.17 13.32
CA TRP A 138 -5.16 0.80 13.66
C TRP A 138 -4.27 0.17 14.74
N ALA A 139 -2.96 0.37 14.67
CA ALA A 139 -2.02 -0.11 15.68
C ALA A 139 -2.20 0.61 17.03
N ARG A 140 -2.40 1.93 17.03
CA ARG A 140 -2.63 2.73 18.25
C ARG A 140 -3.92 2.36 18.97
N GLU A 141 -5.02 2.17 18.20
CA GLU A 141 -6.32 1.76 18.75
C GLU A 141 -6.24 0.41 19.48
N ARG A 142 -5.40 -0.50 18.98
CA ARG A 142 -5.13 -1.81 19.56
C ARG A 142 -4.07 -1.79 20.68
N LYS A 143 -3.49 -0.60 20.96
CA LYS A 143 -2.42 -0.41 21.96
C LYS A 143 -1.22 -1.30 21.68
N LEU A 144 -0.82 -1.39 20.42
CA LEU A 144 0.37 -2.08 19.99
C LEU A 144 1.60 -1.19 20.17
N ASP A 145 2.74 -1.80 20.44
CA ASP A 145 3.97 -1.08 20.80
C ASP A 145 4.58 -0.35 19.60
N HIS A 146 4.49 -0.94 18.40
CA HIS A 146 5.02 -0.36 17.16
C HIS A 146 4.34 -0.96 15.92
N LEU A 147 4.67 -0.40 14.77
CA LEU A 147 4.34 -0.91 13.44
C LEU A 147 5.64 -1.25 12.72
N GLU A 148 5.79 -2.48 12.23
CA GLU A 148 6.93 -2.89 11.44
C GLU A 148 6.53 -3.44 10.07
N LEU A 149 7.48 -3.48 9.14
CA LEU A 149 7.32 -4.02 7.80
C LEU A 149 8.65 -4.58 7.27
N ASN A 150 8.55 -5.35 6.19
CA ASN A 150 9.71 -5.71 5.39
C ASN A 150 9.65 -5.00 4.03
N VAL A 151 10.78 -4.48 3.56
CA VAL A 151 10.91 -3.88 2.24
C VAL A 151 12.06 -4.53 1.47
N LEU A 152 11.85 -4.81 0.19
CA LEU A 152 12.91 -5.34 -0.67
C LEU A 152 14.00 -4.29 -0.85
N ALA A 153 15.27 -4.67 -0.72
CA ALA A 153 16.41 -3.75 -0.79
C ALA A 153 16.47 -2.95 -2.11
N GLU A 154 15.93 -3.52 -3.19
CA GLU A 154 15.83 -2.92 -4.52
C GLU A 154 14.63 -1.97 -4.66
N ASN A 155 13.62 -2.06 -3.78
CA ASN A 155 12.42 -1.23 -3.84
C ASN A 155 12.66 0.16 -3.24
N LYS A 156 13.41 0.99 -3.96
CA LYS A 156 13.76 2.34 -3.51
C LYS A 156 12.54 3.25 -3.35
N THR A 157 11.53 3.06 -4.20
CA THR A 157 10.28 3.83 -4.12
C THR A 157 9.54 3.58 -2.82
N ALA A 158 9.39 2.30 -2.43
CA ALA A 158 8.75 1.94 -1.18
C ALA A 158 9.61 2.37 0.03
N THR A 159 10.94 2.15 -0.01
CA THR A 159 11.85 2.62 1.04
C THR A 159 11.67 4.13 1.29
N HIS A 160 11.67 4.92 0.22
CA HIS A 160 11.48 6.38 0.31
C HIS A 160 10.11 6.78 0.89
N LEU A 161 9.05 6.02 0.54
CA LEU A 161 7.72 6.21 1.12
C LEU A 161 7.77 5.96 2.64
N TYR A 162 8.36 4.86 3.08
CA TYR A 162 8.43 4.49 4.50
C TYR A 162 9.28 5.50 5.30
N GLU A 163 10.47 5.86 4.83
CA GLU A 163 11.33 6.86 5.48
C GLU A 163 10.63 8.20 5.66
N ARG A 164 9.93 8.71 4.63
CA ARG A 164 9.15 9.96 4.72
C ARG A 164 7.98 9.87 5.71
N ASN A 165 7.50 8.67 5.98
CA ASN A 165 6.44 8.41 6.95
C ASN A 165 6.98 8.01 8.33
N GLY A 166 8.29 8.22 8.60
CA GLY A 166 8.91 8.07 9.91
C GLY A 166 9.35 6.64 10.26
N PHE A 167 9.45 5.75 9.28
CA PHE A 167 10.04 4.42 9.50
C PHE A 167 11.56 4.48 9.41
N GLU A 168 12.22 3.72 10.28
CA GLU A 168 13.66 3.60 10.34
C GLU A 168 14.08 2.12 10.15
N PRO A 169 15.21 1.85 9.47
CA PRO A 169 15.72 0.49 9.33
C PRO A 169 16.09 -0.11 10.68
N SER A 170 15.62 -1.33 10.98
CA SER A 170 15.92 -2.05 12.23
C SER A 170 16.70 -3.34 12.00
N LEU A 171 16.45 -4.06 10.91
CA LEU A 171 17.08 -5.34 10.60
C LEU A 171 17.46 -5.42 9.11
N CYS A 172 18.61 -6.02 8.80
CA CYS A 172 19.03 -6.30 7.45
C CYS A 172 19.11 -7.81 7.21
N ARG A 173 18.40 -8.33 6.20
CA ARG A 173 18.50 -9.71 5.75
C ARG A 173 19.51 -9.82 4.62
N MET A 174 20.50 -10.72 4.76
CA MET A 174 21.54 -10.96 3.75
C MET A 174 21.42 -12.38 3.21
N GLN A 175 21.72 -12.57 1.92
CA GLN A 175 21.75 -13.86 1.25
C GLN A 175 23.11 -14.12 0.62
N TYR A 176 23.59 -15.37 0.72
CA TYR A 176 24.67 -15.90 -0.10
C TYR A 176 24.10 -17.00 -1.00
N ARG A 177 24.42 -16.96 -2.30
CA ARG A 177 23.94 -17.95 -3.28
C ARG A 177 25.11 -18.84 -3.68
N PHE A 178 24.86 -20.13 -3.73
CA PHE A 178 25.82 -21.12 -4.20
C PHE A 178 25.76 -21.32 -5.71
#